data_d04e40a3f9394f4d901269a35f13b4b3
#
_entry.id   d04e40a3f9394f4d901269a35f13b4b3
#
_cell.length_a   1.000
_cell.length_b   1.000
_cell.length_c   1.000
_cell.angle_alpha   90.00
_cell.angle_beta   90.00
_cell.angle_gamma   90.00
#
_symmetry.space_group_name_H-M   'P 1'
#
loop_
_entity.id
_entity.type
_entity.pdbx_description
1 polymer ?
#
loop_
_entity_poly.entity_id
_entity_poly.type
_entity_poly.pdbx_seq_one_letter_code
_entity_poly.pdbx_strand_id
1 'polypeptide(L)'
;MNIVEFEKPEGVIASLGGQTAINLAQPLMERGVKIIGTDCAAIDKAENRDAFEKLLHELNIPRAKGKAVTNLEDGIAAAAEIGYPVLVRPSFVLGGRAMQIVANEKQLRHYLRTAVEIDEDKPVLVDKYIEGREVEVDAICDGLRFIWNL
;
A
#
# COMPACT_ATOMS: atom_id res chain seq x y z
N MET A 1 -17.54 0.40 20.46
CA MET A 1 -17.82 1.31 21.62
C MET A 1 -17.93 0.56 22.94
N ASN A 2 -18.64 -0.55 23.06
CA ASN A 2 -18.87 -1.25 24.34
C ASN A 2 -17.60 -1.50 25.18
N ILE A 3 -16.50 -1.94 24.55
CA ILE A 3 -15.22 -2.15 25.26
C ILE A 3 -14.65 -0.81 25.76
N VAL A 4 -14.67 0.23 24.93
CA VAL A 4 -14.16 1.57 25.31
C VAL A 4 -14.95 2.16 26.49
N GLU A 5 -16.27 2.00 26.48
CA GLU A 5 -17.17 2.48 27.53
C GLU A 5 -16.99 1.71 28.85
N PHE A 6 -16.71 0.41 28.76
CA PHE A 6 -16.50 -0.46 29.89
C PHE A 6 -15.11 -0.27 30.51
N GLU A 7 -14.05 -0.38 29.69
CA GLU A 7 -12.65 -0.34 30.15
C GLU A 7 -12.12 1.09 30.38
N LYS A 8 -12.76 2.10 29.76
CA LYS A 8 -12.38 3.52 29.85
C LYS A 8 -10.87 3.75 29.62
N PRO A 9 -10.29 3.24 28.53
CA PRO A 9 -8.87 3.41 28.23
C PRO A 9 -8.55 4.89 27.99
N GLU A 10 -7.30 5.28 28.23
CA GLU A 10 -6.82 6.64 27.88
C GLU A 10 -6.84 6.91 26.37
N GLY A 11 -6.79 5.85 25.56
CA GLY A 11 -6.86 5.90 24.11
C GLY A 11 -6.65 4.52 23.50
N VAL A 12 -6.65 4.48 22.16
CA VAL A 12 -6.53 3.24 21.38
C VAL A 12 -5.38 3.35 20.39
N ILE A 13 -4.51 2.34 20.36
CA ILE A 13 -3.47 2.18 19.32
C ILE A 13 -4.06 1.32 18.21
N ALA A 14 -4.32 1.93 17.05
CA ALA A 14 -4.90 1.22 15.91
C ALA A 14 -3.83 0.63 14.97
N SER A 15 -2.66 1.23 14.86
CA SER A 15 -1.61 0.87 13.91
C SER A 15 -1.00 -0.53 14.11
N LEU A 16 -1.12 -1.11 15.30
CA LEU A 16 -0.55 -2.44 15.62
C LEU A 16 -1.52 -3.61 15.41
N GLY A 17 -2.76 -3.36 15.00
CA GLY A 17 -3.81 -4.38 14.90
C GLY A 17 -4.14 -4.84 13.47
N GLY A 18 -3.30 -4.53 12.50
CA GLY A 18 -3.54 -4.83 11.08
C GLY A 18 -4.71 -4.03 10.51
N GLN A 19 -5.10 -4.34 9.27
CA GLN A 19 -6.07 -3.55 8.49
C GLN A 19 -7.43 -3.36 9.20
N THR A 20 -7.90 -4.39 9.91
CA THR A 20 -9.18 -4.29 10.65
C THR A 20 -9.13 -3.22 11.73
N ALA A 21 -8.02 -3.12 12.47
CA ALA A 21 -7.86 -2.10 13.50
C ALA A 21 -7.63 -0.70 12.88
N ILE A 22 -6.82 -0.63 11.82
CA ILE A 22 -6.58 0.60 11.07
C ILE A 22 -7.90 1.19 10.54
N ASN A 23 -8.78 0.37 9.97
CA ASN A 23 -10.09 0.79 9.49
C ASN A 23 -11.04 1.28 10.60
N LEU A 24 -10.76 0.95 11.86
CA LEU A 24 -11.53 1.44 13.01
C LEU A 24 -11.02 2.77 13.57
N ALA A 25 -9.82 3.23 13.21
CA ALA A 25 -9.21 4.43 13.77
C ALA A 25 -10.10 5.67 13.57
N GLN A 26 -10.46 5.96 12.33
CA GLN A 26 -11.30 7.10 11.98
C GLN A 26 -12.70 7.04 12.63
N PRO A 27 -13.49 5.94 12.54
CA PRO A 27 -14.76 5.81 13.23
C PRO A 27 -14.70 5.95 14.75
N LEU A 28 -13.61 5.53 15.38
CA LEU A 28 -13.41 5.70 16.83
C LEU A 28 -13.13 7.16 17.17
N MET A 29 -12.25 7.82 16.42
CA MET A 29 -11.93 9.23 16.59
C MET A 29 -13.17 10.11 16.46
N GLU A 30 -14.03 9.86 15.46
CA GLU A 30 -15.31 10.58 15.25
C GLU A 30 -16.29 10.42 16.41
N ARG A 31 -16.13 9.36 17.20
CA ARG A 31 -16.91 9.10 18.43
C ARG A 31 -16.23 9.60 19.70
N GLY A 32 -15.17 10.41 19.55
CA GLY A 32 -14.47 11.02 20.67
C GLY A 32 -13.44 10.11 21.37
N VAL A 33 -13.10 8.96 20.77
CA VAL A 33 -12.04 8.10 21.30
C VAL A 33 -10.68 8.64 20.84
N LYS A 34 -9.77 8.83 21.78
CA LYS A 34 -8.41 9.26 21.48
C LYS A 34 -7.62 8.15 20.78
N ILE A 35 -7.07 8.46 19.60
CA ILE A 35 -6.13 7.56 18.93
C ILE A 35 -4.71 7.92 19.40
N ILE A 36 -3.98 6.93 19.87
CA ILE A 36 -2.61 7.05 20.40
C ILE A 36 -1.63 6.42 19.40
N GLY A 37 -0.41 6.96 19.35
CA GLY A 37 0.62 6.58 18.39
C GLY A 37 0.43 7.29 17.07
N THR A 38 0.33 6.56 15.96
CA THR A 38 0.07 7.14 14.64
C THR A 38 -1.36 7.67 14.57
N ASP A 39 -1.53 8.95 14.32
CA ASP A 39 -2.86 9.58 14.23
C ASP A 39 -3.58 9.23 12.92
N CYS A 40 -4.89 9.51 12.85
CA CYS A 40 -5.70 9.18 11.69
C CYS A 40 -5.23 9.88 10.41
N ALA A 41 -4.70 11.10 10.49
CA ALA A 41 -4.22 11.82 9.32
C ALA A 41 -2.92 11.21 8.77
N ALA A 42 -2.03 10.73 9.64
CA ALA A 42 -0.82 10.03 9.24
C ALA A 42 -1.14 8.62 8.70
N ILE A 43 -2.12 7.92 9.30
CA ILE A 43 -2.63 6.64 8.78
C ILE A 43 -3.18 6.83 7.37
N ASP A 44 -4.04 7.83 7.15
CA ASP A 44 -4.61 8.11 5.83
C ASP A 44 -3.53 8.41 4.78
N LYS A 45 -2.52 9.21 5.12
CA LYS A 45 -1.39 9.47 4.22
C LYS A 45 -0.60 8.21 3.85
N ALA A 46 -0.48 7.26 4.77
CA ALA A 46 0.24 6.01 4.52
C ALA A 46 -0.60 5.01 3.70
N GLU A 47 -1.91 4.95 3.95
CA GLU A 47 -2.82 4.01 3.29
C GLU A 47 -3.30 4.52 1.91
N ASN A 48 -3.46 5.83 1.76
CA ASN A 48 -3.87 6.44 0.50
C ASN A 48 -2.68 6.52 -0.46
N ARG A 49 -2.76 5.80 -1.57
CA ARG A 49 -1.67 5.70 -2.54
C ARG A 49 -1.21 7.06 -3.06
N ASP A 50 -2.14 7.93 -3.46
CA ASP A 50 -1.81 9.23 -4.05
C ASP A 50 -1.18 10.16 -3.01
N ALA A 51 -1.70 10.16 -1.79
CA ALA A 51 -1.16 10.92 -0.67
C ALA A 51 0.25 10.43 -0.29
N PHE A 52 0.46 9.11 -0.29
CA PHE A 52 1.76 8.51 0.00
C PHE A 52 2.79 8.82 -1.11
N GLU A 53 2.40 8.70 -2.38
CA GLU A 53 3.26 9.06 -3.52
C GLU A 53 3.70 10.53 -3.46
N LYS A 54 2.76 11.43 -3.15
CA LYS A 54 3.05 12.85 -2.96
C LYS A 54 4.04 13.08 -1.82
N LEU A 55 3.83 12.42 -0.69
CA LEU A 55 4.74 12.49 0.46
C LEU A 55 6.15 12.02 0.10
N LEU A 56 6.29 10.88 -0.58
CA LEU A 56 7.59 10.37 -1.02
C LEU A 56 8.30 11.35 -1.97
N HIS A 57 7.53 11.97 -2.88
CA HIS A 57 8.06 12.98 -3.79
C HIS A 57 8.54 14.23 -3.03
N GLU A 58 7.75 14.75 -2.08
CA GLU A 58 8.12 15.91 -1.24
C GLU A 58 9.38 15.64 -0.42
N LEU A 59 9.54 14.40 0.05
CA LEU A 59 10.71 13.98 0.84
C LEU A 59 11.91 13.53 -0.03
N ASN A 60 11.79 13.54 -1.37
CA ASN A 60 12.80 13.02 -2.30
C ASN A 60 13.18 11.56 -2.01
N ILE A 61 12.24 10.74 -1.54
CA ILE A 61 12.46 9.32 -1.29
C ILE A 61 12.20 8.56 -2.61
N PRO A 62 13.19 7.80 -3.11
CA PRO A 62 13.02 7.03 -4.33
C PRO A 62 12.00 5.90 -4.13
N ARG A 63 11.19 5.66 -5.15
CA ARG A 63 10.23 4.55 -5.19
C ARG A 63 10.26 3.82 -6.53
N ALA A 64 9.76 2.61 -6.56
CA ALA A 64 9.53 1.91 -7.80
C ALA A 64 8.51 2.69 -8.66
N LYS A 65 8.82 2.87 -9.95
CA LYS A 65 7.85 3.41 -10.91
C LYS A 65 6.73 2.41 -11.07
N GLY A 66 5.49 2.87 -11.09
CA GLY A 66 4.33 2.00 -11.26
C GLY A 66 3.12 2.75 -11.78
N LYS A 67 2.22 2.01 -12.41
CA LYS A 67 0.93 2.51 -12.91
C LYS A 67 -0.20 1.53 -12.60
N ALA A 68 -1.36 2.05 -12.23
CA ALA A 68 -2.60 1.30 -12.24
C ALA A 68 -3.18 1.32 -13.66
N VAL A 69 -3.58 0.18 -14.17
CA VAL A 69 -4.11 0.02 -15.52
C VAL A 69 -5.42 -0.77 -15.46
N THR A 70 -6.35 -0.42 -16.34
CA THR A 70 -7.70 -0.98 -16.37
C THR A 70 -7.98 -1.79 -17.64
N ASN A 71 -7.00 -1.88 -18.52
CA ASN A 71 -7.08 -2.69 -19.74
C ASN A 71 -5.71 -3.20 -20.20
N LEU A 72 -5.73 -4.13 -21.15
CA LEU A 72 -4.54 -4.80 -21.66
C LEU A 72 -3.54 -3.85 -22.33
N GLU A 73 -4.04 -2.94 -23.15
CA GLU A 73 -3.17 -2.07 -23.97
C GLU A 73 -2.47 -1.03 -23.09
N ASP A 74 -3.18 -0.46 -22.12
CA ASP A 74 -2.57 0.43 -21.13
C ASP A 74 -1.52 -0.31 -20.27
N GLY A 75 -1.78 -1.59 -19.94
CA GLY A 75 -0.82 -2.43 -19.24
C GLY A 75 0.48 -2.62 -20.02
N ILE A 76 0.39 -2.85 -21.32
CA ILE A 76 1.55 -3.00 -22.20
C ILE A 76 2.29 -1.67 -22.35
N ALA A 77 1.57 -0.58 -22.56
CA ALA A 77 2.16 0.75 -22.68
C ALA A 77 2.88 1.16 -21.38
N ALA A 78 2.25 0.90 -20.22
CA ALA A 78 2.86 1.15 -18.92
C ALA A 78 4.15 0.34 -18.71
N ALA A 79 4.14 -0.96 -19.02
CA ALA A 79 5.31 -1.80 -18.88
C ALA A 79 6.45 -1.41 -19.85
N ALA A 80 6.13 -0.96 -21.05
CA ALA A 80 7.12 -0.45 -22.01
C ALA A 80 7.79 0.84 -21.51
N GLU A 81 7.01 1.75 -20.90
CA GLU A 81 7.52 2.99 -20.31
C GLU A 81 8.36 2.74 -19.04
N ILE A 82 7.91 1.84 -18.17
CA ILE A 82 8.58 1.49 -16.91
C ILE A 82 9.87 0.71 -17.19
N GLY A 83 9.87 -0.12 -18.24
CA GLY A 83 10.95 -1.03 -18.62
C GLY A 83 10.92 -2.35 -17.86
N TYR A 84 11.02 -3.46 -18.59
CA TYR A 84 11.07 -4.81 -18.03
C TYR A 84 12.36 -5.05 -17.19
N PRO A 85 12.33 -5.99 -16.21
CA PRO A 85 11.18 -6.72 -15.74
C PRO A 85 10.22 -5.83 -14.94
N VAL A 86 8.93 -6.20 -14.95
CA VAL A 86 7.89 -5.56 -14.16
C VAL A 86 7.21 -6.57 -13.24
N LEU A 87 6.74 -6.10 -12.08
CA LEU A 87 5.86 -6.84 -11.17
C LEU A 87 4.42 -6.45 -11.50
N VAL A 88 3.60 -7.46 -11.77
CA VAL A 88 2.18 -7.27 -12.06
C VAL A 88 1.36 -7.86 -10.92
N ARG A 89 0.45 -7.06 -10.36
CA ARG A 89 -0.39 -7.45 -9.23
C ARG A 89 -1.80 -6.89 -9.35
N PRO A 90 -2.85 -7.72 -9.20
CA PRO A 90 -4.21 -7.24 -9.09
C PRO A 90 -4.40 -6.40 -7.82
N SER A 91 -5.21 -5.34 -7.88
CA SER A 91 -5.43 -4.43 -6.74
C SER A 91 -6.20 -5.07 -5.58
N PHE A 92 -6.94 -6.16 -5.82
CA PHE A 92 -7.86 -6.76 -4.85
C PHE A 92 -7.49 -8.18 -4.41
N VAL A 93 -6.23 -8.60 -4.53
CA VAL A 93 -5.81 -9.94 -4.11
C VAL A 93 -5.04 -9.89 -2.80
N LEU A 94 -5.58 -10.54 -1.77
CA LEU A 94 -4.95 -10.72 -0.47
C LEU A 94 -3.83 -11.78 -0.53
N GLY A 95 -2.69 -11.49 0.11
CA GLY A 95 -1.67 -12.48 0.41
C GLY A 95 -0.75 -12.86 -0.75
N GLY A 96 -0.44 -11.95 -1.68
CA GLY A 96 0.57 -12.19 -2.73
C GLY A 96 0.17 -13.22 -3.79
N ARG A 97 -1.02 -13.78 -3.72
CA ARG A 97 -1.56 -14.66 -4.76
C ARG A 97 -1.83 -13.85 -6.03
N ALA A 98 -1.51 -14.42 -7.17
CA ALA A 98 -1.61 -13.78 -8.47
C ALA A 98 -0.67 -12.58 -8.70
N MET A 99 0.41 -12.42 -7.94
CA MET A 99 1.51 -11.55 -8.35
C MET A 99 2.48 -12.30 -9.25
N GLN A 100 2.96 -11.64 -10.30
CA GLN A 100 3.93 -12.23 -11.20
C GLN A 100 4.98 -11.23 -11.65
N ILE A 101 6.24 -11.67 -11.62
CA ILE A 101 7.35 -10.97 -12.27
C ILE A 101 7.33 -11.35 -13.74
N VAL A 102 7.32 -10.33 -14.59
CA VAL A 102 7.18 -10.46 -16.03
C VAL A 102 8.40 -9.84 -16.71
N ALA A 103 9.12 -10.64 -17.48
CA ALA A 103 10.39 -10.25 -18.09
C ALA A 103 10.23 -9.60 -19.49
N ASN A 104 9.08 -9.74 -20.14
CA ASN A 104 8.83 -9.23 -21.48
C ASN A 104 7.33 -9.10 -21.80
N GLU A 105 7.03 -8.41 -22.91
CA GLU A 105 5.65 -8.17 -23.34
C GLU A 105 4.84 -9.45 -23.61
N LYS A 106 5.47 -10.50 -24.15
CA LYS A 106 4.77 -11.76 -24.45
C LYS A 106 4.23 -12.39 -23.15
N GLN A 107 5.05 -12.41 -22.11
CA GLN A 107 4.63 -12.90 -20.78
C GLN A 107 3.55 -12.01 -20.18
N LEU A 108 3.68 -10.68 -20.31
CA LEU A 108 2.68 -9.74 -19.83
C LEU A 108 1.33 -9.97 -20.49
N ARG A 109 1.28 -10.04 -21.84
CA ARG A 109 0.06 -10.32 -22.59
C ARG A 109 -0.59 -11.64 -22.18
N HIS A 110 0.22 -12.67 -21.99
CA HIS A 110 -0.28 -13.97 -21.54
C HIS A 110 -0.91 -13.86 -20.13
N TYR A 111 -0.18 -13.25 -19.20
CA TYR A 111 -0.66 -13.10 -17.81
C TYR A 111 -1.94 -12.27 -17.73
N LEU A 112 -1.99 -11.10 -18.35
CA LEU A 112 -3.16 -10.22 -18.32
C LEU A 112 -4.41 -10.83 -19.01
N ARG A 113 -4.22 -11.77 -19.93
CA ARG A 113 -5.34 -12.48 -20.59
C ARG A 113 -5.84 -13.69 -19.84
N THR A 114 -5.01 -14.36 -19.07
CA THR A 114 -5.28 -15.69 -18.51
C THR A 114 -5.43 -15.72 -17.00
N ALA A 115 -4.74 -14.86 -16.30
CA ALA A 115 -4.64 -14.91 -14.84
C ALA A 115 -5.42 -13.80 -14.14
N VAL A 116 -5.86 -12.78 -14.87
CA VAL A 116 -6.45 -11.57 -14.27
C VAL A 116 -7.64 -11.11 -15.09
N GLU A 117 -8.76 -10.88 -14.42
CA GLU A 117 -9.84 -10.05 -14.95
C GLU A 117 -9.43 -8.58 -14.72
N ILE A 118 -9.26 -7.85 -15.81
CA ILE A 118 -8.98 -6.42 -15.76
C ILE A 118 -10.23 -5.68 -16.23
N ASP A 119 -10.73 -4.80 -15.38
CA ASP A 119 -11.79 -3.86 -15.72
C ASP A 119 -11.60 -2.54 -14.94
N GLU A 120 -12.48 -1.57 -15.16
CA GLU A 120 -12.41 -0.26 -14.51
C GLU A 120 -12.52 -0.36 -12.97
N ASP A 121 -13.27 -1.34 -12.48
CA ASP A 121 -13.47 -1.57 -11.05
C ASP A 121 -12.35 -2.44 -10.43
N LYS A 122 -11.56 -3.13 -11.28
CA LYS A 122 -10.49 -4.05 -10.86
C LYS A 122 -9.16 -3.72 -11.54
N PRO A 123 -8.57 -2.57 -11.24
CA PRO A 123 -7.30 -2.20 -11.85
C PRO A 123 -6.19 -3.18 -11.46
N VAL A 124 -5.24 -3.34 -12.36
CA VAL A 124 -4.00 -4.08 -12.15
C VAL A 124 -2.86 -3.09 -12.00
N LEU A 125 -1.99 -3.34 -11.03
CA LEU A 125 -0.79 -2.55 -10.84
C LEU A 125 0.35 -3.16 -11.63
N VAL A 126 1.05 -2.33 -12.40
CA VAL A 126 2.26 -2.68 -13.13
C VAL A 126 3.39 -1.84 -12.54
N ASP A 127 4.25 -2.46 -11.77
CA ASP A 127 5.32 -1.79 -11.04
C ASP A 127 6.69 -2.22 -11.57
N LYS A 128 7.70 -1.34 -11.53
CA LYS A 128 9.08 -1.73 -11.81
C LYS A 128 9.52 -2.78 -10.81
N TYR A 129 9.95 -3.93 -11.30
CA TYR A 129 10.62 -4.90 -10.44
C TYR A 129 12.04 -4.43 -10.14
N ILE A 130 12.35 -4.30 -8.86
CA ILE A 130 13.67 -3.89 -8.37
C ILE A 130 14.34 -5.13 -7.77
N GLU A 131 15.49 -5.50 -8.33
CA GLU A 131 16.33 -6.55 -7.76
C GLU A 131 17.23 -5.95 -6.67
N GLY A 132 17.29 -6.61 -5.52
CA GLY A 132 18.12 -6.15 -4.43
C GLY A 132 17.92 -6.96 -3.15
N ARG A 133 18.60 -6.53 -2.10
CA ARG A 133 18.37 -7.07 -0.75
C ARG A 133 17.13 -6.40 -0.17
N GLU A 134 16.17 -7.20 0.23
CA GLU A 134 15.00 -6.74 0.96
C GLU A 134 15.38 -6.47 2.42
N VAL A 135 14.95 -5.32 2.93
CA VAL A 135 15.16 -4.90 4.32
C VAL A 135 13.85 -4.31 4.83
N GLU A 136 13.40 -4.78 5.98
CA GLU A 136 12.25 -4.25 6.70
C GLU A 136 12.73 -3.49 7.92
N VAL A 137 12.15 -2.33 8.18
CA VAL A 137 12.55 -1.47 9.32
C VAL A 137 11.32 -1.02 10.06
N ASP A 138 11.26 -1.34 11.36
CA ASP A 138 10.27 -0.79 12.28
C ASP A 138 10.84 0.40 13.05
N ALA A 139 10.06 1.47 13.18
CA ALA A 139 10.48 2.65 13.89
C ALA A 139 9.38 3.20 14.81
N ILE A 140 9.79 3.64 16.00
CA ILE A 140 8.93 4.38 16.93
C ILE A 140 9.46 5.81 17.02
N CYS A 141 8.59 6.81 16.87
CA CYS A 141 8.93 8.22 16.93
C CYS A 141 8.05 8.96 17.95
N ASP A 142 8.67 9.83 18.76
CA ASP A 142 8.01 10.71 19.72
C ASP A 142 7.83 12.16 19.19
N GLY A 143 8.11 12.35 17.89
CA GLY A 143 8.09 13.67 17.23
C GLY A 143 9.42 14.40 17.22
N LEU A 144 10.38 14.01 18.05
CA LEU A 144 11.74 14.59 18.14
C LEU A 144 12.83 13.55 17.88
N ARG A 145 12.59 12.34 18.29
CA ARG A 145 13.54 11.23 18.18
C ARG A 145 12.82 10.03 17.60
N PHE A 146 13.55 9.19 16.90
CA PHE A 146 13.07 7.89 16.49
C PHE A 146 14.03 6.79 16.94
N ILE A 147 13.46 5.66 17.34
CA ILE A 147 14.17 4.43 17.65
C ILE A 147 13.80 3.45 16.54
N TRP A 148 14.79 2.90 15.88
CA TRP A 148 14.61 1.92 14.81
C TRP A 148 15.37 0.65 15.13
N ASN A 149 14.84 -0.46 14.61
CA ASN A 149 15.48 -1.77 14.66
C ASN A 149 15.55 -2.32 13.22
N LEU A 150 16.68 -2.92 12.88
CA LEU A 150 16.93 -3.56 11.59
C LEU A 150 16.74 -5.07 11.73
#